data_8fcea8cd0c8b3b077085adbe88cd9ff4
#
_entry.id   8fcea8cd0c8b3b077085adbe88cd9ff4
#
_cell.length_a   1.000
_cell.length_b   1.000
_cell.length_c   1.000
_cell.angle_alpha   90.00
_cell.angle_beta   90.00
_cell.angle_gamma   90.00
#
_symmetry.space_group_name_H-M   'P 1'
#
loop_
_entity.id
_entity.type
_entity.pdbx_description
1 polymer ?
#
loop_
_entity_poly.entity_id
_entity_poly.type
_entity_poly.pdbx_seq_one_letter_code
_entity_poly.pdbx_strand_id
1 'polypeptide(L)'
;MSRTFAYCRVSTSEQATENQIVAICQAGYDILDSRVISETVSGGVQAMQRKGFADMVTHKLEKGDRLVVLKLDRLGRDNIDVQQTIAMLVDKGIDVVSLDLPVRNLASAEGKLMLQMFSAFAEFEKSRIIERTKEGLARAKTEGKKLGRPAATDTVKRVQEAKAKGLSQSKAALELGLSLPTIKRNWNIKEA
;
A
#
# COMPACT_ATOMS: atom_id res chain seq x y z
N MET A 1 15.83 -31.78 5.14
CA MET A 1 14.48 -31.58 5.71
C MET A 1 13.98 -30.21 5.26
N SER A 2 12.78 -30.09 4.75
CA SER A 2 12.16 -28.81 4.37
C SER A 2 11.90 -27.99 5.64
N ARG A 3 12.41 -26.75 5.71
CA ARG A 3 12.14 -25.82 6.81
C ARG A 3 10.92 -25.00 6.44
N THR A 4 10.07 -24.68 7.42
CA THR A 4 8.91 -23.83 7.22
C THR A 4 9.16 -22.46 7.87
N PHE A 5 8.94 -21.39 7.12
CA PHE A 5 9.02 -20.01 7.55
C PHE A 5 7.65 -19.37 7.49
N ALA A 6 7.34 -18.46 8.41
CA ALA A 6 6.18 -17.60 8.35
C ALA A 6 6.59 -16.16 8.10
N TYR A 7 5.86 -15.47 7.24
CA TYR A 7 5.99 -14.04 7.09
C TYR A 7 4.69 -13.33 7.48
N CYS A 8 4.80 -12.46 8.47
CA CYS A 8 3.70 -11.69 9.03
C CYS A 8 3.95 -10.19 8.83
N ARG A 9 3.00 -9.48 8.23
CA ARG A 9 3.07 -8.04 8.02
C ARG A 9 1.86 -7.34 8.63
N VAL A 10 2.12 -6.29 9.38
CA VAL A 10 1.09 -5.40 9.94
C VAL A 10 1.38 -3.95 9.61
N SER A 11 0.35 -3.11 9.60
CA SER A 11 0.50 -1.67 9.41
C SER A 11 0.67 -0.91 10.72
N THR A 12 0.12 -1.40 11.84
CA THR A 12 -0.01 -0.60 13.07
C THR A 12 -0.02 -1.32 14.41
N SER A 13 -0.12 -2.66 14.54
CA SER A 13 -0.18 -3.28 15.88
C SER A 13 0.46 -4.66 15.98
N GLU A 14 1.13 -4.92 17.11
CA GLU A 14 1.73 -6.21 17.48
C GLU A 14 0.68 -7.32 17.59
N GLN A 15 -0.47 -7.03 18.17
CA GLN A 15 -1.58 -7.99 18.36
C GLN A 15 -2.08 -8.61 17.05
N ALA A 16 -2.01 -7.86 15.94
CA ALA A 16 -2.37 -8.38 14.61
C ALA A 16 -1.32 -9.36 14.05
N THR A 17 -0.08 -9.31 14.52
CA THR A 17 0.98 -10.26 14.15
C THR A 17 0.80 -11.59 14.84
N GLU A 18 0.53 -11.60 16.14
CA GLU A 18 0.26 -12.80 16.93
C GLU A 18 -0.93 -13.59 16.35
N ASN A 19 -2.00 -12.90 15.99
CA ASN A 19 -3.17 -13.52 15.35
C ASN A 19 -2.82 -14.22 14.02
N GLN A 20 -1.89 -13.66 13.24
CA GLN A 20 -1.43 -14.31 12.01
C GLN A 20 -0.66 -15.58 12.30
N ILE A 21 0.23 -15.57 13.29
CA ILE A 21 1.02 -16.74 13.71
C ILE A 21 0.09 -17.83 14.23
N VAL A 22 -0.84 -17.49 15.10
CA VAL A 22 -1.83 -18.44 15.65
C VAL A 22 -2.63 -19.11 14.52
N ALA A 23 -3.10 -18.34 13.53
CA ALA A 23 -3.84 -18.86 12.40
C ALA A 23 -3.00 -19.81 11.54
N ILE A 24 -1.71 -19.51 11.35
CA ILE A 24 -0.77 -20.36 10.62
C ILE A 24 -0.54 -21.69 11.37
N CYS A 25 -0.35 -21.64 12.68
CA CYS A 25 -0.21 -22.83 13.51
C CYS A 25 -1.49 -23.70 13.53
N GLN A 26 -2.67 -23.08 13.63
CA GLN A 26 -3.96 -23.77 13.56
C GLN A 26 -4.20 -24.44 12.20
N ALA A 27 -3.62 -23.91 11.12
CA ALA A 27 -3.65 -24.55 9.80
C ALA A 27 -2.70 -25.75 9.67
N GLY A 28 -2.01 -26.14 10.75
CA GLY A 28 -1.16 -27.34 10.83
C GLY A 28 0.31 -27.07 10.44
N TYR A 29 0.75 -25.81 10.40
CA TYR A 29 2.15 -25.46 10.17
C TYR A 29 2.84 -25.21 11.51
N ASP A 30 3.71 -26.16 11.91
CA ASP A 30 4.58 -25.98 13.07
C ASP A 30 5.81 -25.15 12.68
N ILE A 31 5.94 -23.95 13.26
CA ILE A 31 6.97 -22.98 12.88
C ILE A 31 7.75 -22.58 14.13
N LEU A 32 9.06 -22.79 14.09
CA LEU A 32 9.95 -22.32 15.14
C LEU A 32 9.96 -20.79 15.19
N ASP A 33 10.01 -20.20 16.39
CA ASP A 33 10.04 -18.72 16.58
C ASP A 33 11.14 -18.05 15.79
N SER A 34 12.30 -18.69 15.65
CA SER A 34 13.43 -18.19 14.85
C SER A 34 13.14 -18.10 13.34
N ARG A 35 12.06 -18.73 12.87
CA ARG A 35 11.62 -18.76 11.47
C ARG A 35 10.34 -17.94 11.23
N VAL A 36 9.87 -17.25 12.24
CA VAL A 36 8.81 -16.26 12.11
C VAL A 36 9.45 -14.91 11.83
N ILE A 37 9.13 -14.34 10.68
CA ILE A 37 9.56 -13.01 10.29
C ILE A 37 8.36 -12.08 10.33
N SER A 38 8.39 -11.15 11.27
CA SER A 38 7.34 -10.15 11.43
C SER A 38 7.91 -8.75 11.21
N GLU A 39 7.17 -7.93 10.50
CA GLU A 39 7.53 -6.51 10.32
C GLU A 39 6.31 -5.59 10.25
N THR A 40 6.50 -4.39 10.79
CA THR A 40 5.51 -3.33 10.75
C THR A 40 5.85 -2.39 9.60
N VAL A 41 5.16 -2.56 8.47
CA VAL A 41 5.38 -1.77 7.26
C VAL A 41 4.09 -1.59 6.47
N SER A 42 3.93 -0.43 5.84
CA SER A 42 2.76 -0.15 5.00
C SER A 42 2.61 -1.15 3.87
N GLY A 43 1.36 -1.55 3.57
CA GLY A 43 1.03 -2.40 2.43
C GLY A 43 1.43 -1.81 1.07
N GLY A 44 1.60 -0.49 0.98
CA GLY A 44 2.03 0.18 -0.26
C GLY A 44 3.51 0.04 -0.61
N VAL A 45 4.33 -0.59 0.26
CA VAL A 45 5.75 -0.86 -0.01
C VAL A 45 5.89 -2.19 -0.73
N GLN A 46 6.70 -2.24 -1.80
CA GLN A 46 6.99 -3.48 -2.53
C GLN A 46 7.63 -4.53 -1.61
N ALA A 47 7.35 -5.81 -1.84
CA ALA A 47 7.84 -6.89 -0.98
C ALA A 47 9.35 -6.86 -0.79
N MET A 48 10.13 -6.79 -1.86
CA MET A 48 11.60 -6.77 -1.81
C MET A 48 12.22 -5.45 -1.28
N GLN A 49 11.41 -4.40 -1.11
CA GLN A 49 11.84 -3.16 -0.44
C GLN A 49 11.59 -3.19 1.08
N ARG A 50 10.89 -4.20 1.58
CA ARG A 50 10.67 -4.43 3.00
C ARG A 50 11.89 -5.14 3.57
N LYS A 51 12.51 -4.53 4.59
CA LYS A 51 13.78 -5.00 5.14
C LYS A 51 13.73 -6.45 5.63
N GLY A 52 12.71 -6.79 6.41
CA GLY A 52 12.56 -8.15 6.97
C GLY A 52 12.28 -9.19 5.90
N PHE A 53 11.43 -8.87 4.91
CA PHE A 53 11.15 -9.75 3.80
C PHE A 53 12.38 -9.96 2.90
N ALA A 54 13.05 -8.89 2.51
CA ALA A 54 14.26 -8.97 1.67
C ALA A 54 15.38 -9.76 2.35
N ASP A 55 15.62 -9.53 3.65
CA ASP A 55 16.59 -10.28 4.44
C ASP A 55 16.24 -11.77 4.49
N MET A 56 14.99 -12.10 4.76
CA MET A 56 14.51 -13.49 4.76
C MET A 56 14.78 -14.18 3.42
N VAL A 57 14.41 -13.55 2.30
CA VAL A 57 14.54 -14.14 0.96
C VAL A 57 15.99 -14.27 0.52
N THR A 58 16.85 -13.34 0.97
CA THR A 58 18.26 -13.30 0.55
C THR A 58 19.17 -14.17 1.40
N HIS A 59 18.92 -14.23 2.71
CA HIS A 59 19.87 -14.81 3.66
C HIS A 59 19.35 -16.01 4.45
N LYS A 60 18.02 -16.22 4.52
CA LYS A 60 17.45 -17.28 5.38
C LYS A 60 16.81 -18.42 4.60
N LEU A 61 16.09 -18.10 3.52
CA LEU A 61 15.41 -19.10 2.70
C LEU A 61 16.38 -19.81 1.77
N GLU A 62 16.28 -21.13 1.74
CA GLU A 62 17.05 -22.01 0.86
C GLU A 62 16.12 -22.86 -0.01
N LYS A 63 16.67 -23.43 -1.09
CA LYS A 63 15.92 -24.31 -1.98
C LYS A 63 15.30 -25.47 -1.20
N GLY A 64 14.00 -25.71 -1.39
CA GLY A 64 13.25 -26.74 -0.70
C GLY A 64 12.58 -26.26 0.59
N ASP A 65 12.83 -25.02 1.03
CA ASP A 65 12.09 -24.43 2.15
C ASP A 65 10.66 -24.03 1.75
N ARG A 66 9.82 -23.83 2.74
CA ARG A 66 8.44 -23.39 2.59
C ARG A 66 8.23 -22.04 3.25
N LEU A 67 7.59 -21.12 2.53
CA LEU A 67 7.14 -19.84 3.05
C LEU A 67 5.61 -19.84 3.18
N VAL A 68 5.11 -19.62 4.39
CA VAL A 68 3.66 -19.56 4.69
C VAL A 68 3.28 -18.13 5.04
N VAL A 69 2.21 -17.65 4.44
CA VAL A 69 1.56 -16.37 4.75
C VAL A 69 0.08 -16.57 5.04
N LEU A 70 -0.50 -15.75 5.89
CA LEU A 70 -1.93 -15.79 6.16
C LEU A 70 -2.77 -15.38 4.95
N LYS A 71 -2.31 -14.35 4.23
CA LYS A 71 -3.00 -13.81 3.05
C LYS A 71 -2.01 -13.44 1.96
N LEU A 72 -2.45 -13.58 0.73
CA LEU A 72 -1.66 -13.29 -0.47
C LEU A 72 -1.14 -11.84 -0.53
N ASP A 73 -1.92 -10.88 0.01
CA ASP A 73 -1.55 -9.45 0.08
C ASP A 73 -0.33 -9.17 0.98
N ARG A 74 0.13 -10.16 1.73
CA ARG A 74 1.39 -10.07 2.47
C ARG A 74 2.60 -10.09 1.55
N LEU A 75 2.51 -10.76 0.41
CA LEU A 75 3.61 -10.96 -0.54
C LEU A 75 3.85 -9.82 -1.53
N GLY A 76 3.07 -8.73 -1.48
CA GLY A 76 3.29 -7.59 -2.35
C GLY A 76 2.46 -6.37 -1.96
N ARG A 77 2.68 -5.26 -2.67
CA ARG A 77 1.89 -4.02 -2.54
C ARG A 77 0.66 -4.02 -3.45
N ASP A 78 0.76 -4.67 -4.57
CA ASP A 78 -0.26 -4.80 -5.60
C ASP A 78 -0.14 -6.17 -6.28
N ASN A 79 -1.05 -6.45 -7.18
CA ASN A 79 -1.14 -7.74 -7.84
C ASN A 79 0.10 -8.10 -8.67
N ILE A 80 0.73 -7.12 -9.31
CA ILE A 80 1.94 -7.33 -10.11
C ILE A 80 3.11 -7.68 -9.21
N ASP A 81 3.28 -6.95 -8.11
CA ASP A 81 4.34 -7.19 -7.12
C ASP A 81 4.18 -8.58 -6.46
N VAL A 82 2.96 -8.99 -6.13
CA VAL A 82 2.66 -10.34 -5.60
C VAL A 82 3.07 -11.42 -6.59
N GLN A 83 2.70 -11.30 -7.87
CA GLN A 83 3.06 -12.28 -8.90
C GLN A 83 4.57 -12.38 -9.11
N GLN A 84 5.24 -11.23 -9.21
CA GLN A 84 6.71 -11.18 -9.36
C GLN A 84 7.40 -11.81 -8.15
N THR A 85 6.93 -11.53 -6.96
CA THR A 85 7.46 -12.11 -5.71
C THR A 85 7.28 -13.62 -5.68
N ILE A 86 6.10 -14.13 -6.03
CA ILE A 86 5.85 -15.57 -6.06
C ILE A 86 6.69 -16.25 -7.15
N ALA A 87 6.77 -15.68 -8.36
CA ALA A 87 7.60 -16.22 -9.42
C ALA A 87 9.06 -16.32 -8.99
N MET A 88 9.60 -15.26 -8.39
CA MET A 88 10.97 -15.23 -7.86
C MET A 88 11.21 -16.30 -6.77
N LEU A 89 10.26 -16.50 -5.85
CA LEU A 89 10.36 -17.53 -4.81
C LEU A 89 10.32 -18.93 -5.40
N VAL A 90 9.43 -19.18 -6.35
CA VAL A 90 9.32 -20.47 -7.06
C VAL A 90 10.58 -20.76 -7.87
N ASP A 91 11.15 -19.77 -8.57
CA ASP A 91 12.41 -19.91 -9.32
C ASP A 91 13.60 -20.25 -8.39
N LYS A 92 13.57 -19.75 -7.14
CA LYS A 92 14.52 -20.14 -6.09
C LYS A 92 14.26 -21.55 -5.53
N GLY A 93 13.18 -22.21 -5.94
CA GLY A 93 12.77 -23.51 -5.43
C GLY A 93 12.15 -23.47 -4.05
N ILE A 94 11.55 -22.36 -3.67
CA ILE A 94 10.84 -22.16 -2.40
C ILE A 94 9.36 -22.46 -2.62
N ASP A 95 8.79 -23.26 -1.73
CA ASP A 95 7.37 -23.59 -1.72
C ASP A 95 6.57 -22.46 -1.06
N VAL A 96 5.61 -21.87 -1.78
CA VAL A 96 4.83 -20.74 -1.27
C VAL A 96 3.41 -21.17 -0.99
N VAL A 97 2.95 -20.89 0.23
CA VAL A 97 1.60 -21.21 0.73
C VAL A 97 0.92 -19.95 1.21
N SER A 98 -0.30 -19.70 0.74
CA SER A 98 -1.18 -18.65 1.27
C SER A 98 -2.45 -19.29 1.83
N LEU A 99 -2.80 -19.00 3.09
CA LEU A 99 -3.91 -19.68 3.76
C LEU A 99 -5.29 -19.22 3.30
N ASP A 100 -5.37 -18.05 2.66
CA ASP A 100 -6.61 -17.54 2.06
C ASP A 100 -6.92 -18.14 0.69
N LEU A 101 -6.03 -19.00 0.17
CA LEU A 101 -6.24 -19.70 -1.09
C LEU A 101 -6.54 -21.19 -0.86
N PRO A 102 -7.43 -21.78 -1.67
CA PRO A 102 -7.76 -23.20 -1.57
C PRO A 102 -6.64 -24.12 -2.09
N VAL A 103 -5.59 -23.57 -2.69
CA VAL A 103 -4.45 -24.29 -3.26
C VAL A 103 -3.26 -24.22 -2.33
N ARG A 104 -2.74 -25.40 -1.92
CA ARG A 104 -1.63 -25.50 -0.96
C ARG A 104 -0.25 -25.19 -1.55
N ASN A 105 -0.09 -25.33 -2.86
CA ASN A 105 1.18 -25.09 -3.55
C ASN A 105 0.97 -24.14 -4.73
N LEU A 106 1.46 -22.91 -4.60
CA LEU A 106 1.36 -21.89 -5.65
C LEU A 106 2.33 -22.13 -6.81
N ALA A 107 3.31 -23.04 -6.66
CA ALA A 107 4.20 -23.46 -7.74
C ALA A 107 3.57 -24.48 -8.67
N SER A 108 2.50 -25.18 -8.25
CA SER A 108 1.81 -26.14 -9.09
C SER A 108 1.10 -25.50 -10.28
N ALA A 109 0.71 -26.30 -11.26
CA ALA A 109 -0.05 -25.81 -12.42
C ALA A 109 -1.39 -25.18 -12.00
N GLU A 110 -2.09 -25.82 -11.02
CA GLU A 110 -3.32 -25.32 -10.44
C GLU A 110 -3.09 -24.01 -9.67
N GLY A 111 -1.98 -23.91 -8.91
CA GLY A 111 -1.60 -22.70 -8.20
C GLY A 111 -1.33 -21.54 -9.15
N LYS A 112 -0.59 -21.77 -10.23
CA LYS A 112 -0.32 -20.77 -11.27
C LYS A 112 -1.61 -20.29 -11.94
N LEU A 113 -2.50 -21.22 -12.30
CA LEU A 113 -3.80 -20.87 -12.88
C LEU A 113 -4.63 -20.03 -11.90
N MET A 114 -4.67 -20.42 -10.63
CA MET A 114 -5.39 -19.70 -9.59
C MET A 114 -4.86 -18.27 -9.43
N LEU A 115 -3.54 -18.09 -9.39
CA LEU A 115 -2.91 -16.76 -9.34
C LEU A 115 -3.28 -15.89 -10.54
N GLN A 116 -3.29 -16.46 -11.76
CA GLN A 116 -3.71 -15.74 -12.96
C GLN A 116 -5.19 -15.32 -12.88
N MET A 117 -6.06 -16.18 -12.40
CA MET A 117 -7.48 -15.86 -12.21
C MET A 117 -7.67 -14.72 -11.19
N PHE A 118 -7.02 -14.80 -10.02
CA PHE A 118 -7.10 -13.73 -9.01
C PHE A 118 -6.58 -12.40 -9.56
N SER A 119 -5.52 -12.45 -10.36
CA SER A 119 -4.97 -11.26 -11.00
C SER A 119 -5.94 -10.62 -11.97
N ALA A 120 -6.57 -11.42 -12.82
CA ALA A 120 -7.58 -10.95 -13.75
C ALA A 120 -8.80 -10.36 -13.03
N PHE A 121 -9.25 -10.98 -11.94
CA PHE A 121 -10.33 -10.46 -11.10
C PHE A 121 -9.96 -9.13 -10.44
N ALA A 122 -8.76 -9.00 -9.88
CA ALA A 122 -8.32 -7.76 -9.25
C ALA A 122 -8.20 -6.61 -10.26
N GLU A 123 -7.71 -6.86 -11.47
CA GLU A 123 -7.70 -5.87 -12.56
C GLU A 123 -9.11 -5.48 -12.99
N PHE A 124 -10.00 -6.44 -13.09
CA PHE A 124 -11.41 -6.18 -13.41
C PHE A 124 -12.07 -5.31 -12.32
N GLU A 125 -11.91 -5.64 -11.05
CA GLU A 125 -12.44 -4.83 -9.94
C GLU A 125 -11.88 -3.41 -9.94
N LYS A 126 -10.56 -3.26 -10.14
CA LYS A 126 -9.91 -1.95 -10.26
C LYS A 126 -10.48 -1.14 -11.42
N SER A 127 -10.66 -1.76 -12.58
CA SER A 127 -11.25 -1.11 -13.75
C SER A 127 -12.68 -0.64 -13.46
N ARG A 128 -13.50 -1.47 -12.81
CA ARG A 128 -14.85 -1.13 -12.40
C ARG A 128 -14.90 0.03 -11.40
N ILE A 129 -13.97 0.07 -10.44
CA ILE A 129 -13.87 1.18 -9.47
C ILE A 129 -13.51 2.48 -10.19
N ILE A 130 -12.56 2.44 -11.11
CA ILE A 130 -12.15 3.60 -11.93
C ILE A 130 -13.32 4.11 -12.77
N GLU A 131 -14.05 3.23 -13.45
CA GLU A 131 -15.21 3.56 -14.26
C GLU A 131 -16.29 4.23 -13.42
N ARG A 132 -16.69 3.61 -12.30
CA ARG A 132 -17.68 4.17 -11.37
C ARG A 132 -17.25 5.53 -10.81
N THR A 133 -15.95 5.70 -10.52
CA THR A 133 -15.41 6.97 -10.06
C THR A 133 -15.50 8.05 -11.14
N LYS A 134 -15.15 7.72 -12.39
CA LYS A 134 -15.28 8.64 -13.53
C LYS A 134 -16.73 9.06 -13.76
N GLU A 135 -17.67 8.12 -13.72
CA GLU A 135 -19.11 8.39 -13.83
C GLU A 135 -19.61 9.31 -12.70
N GLY A 136 -19.18 9.03 -11.45
CA GLY A 136 -19.50 9.86 -10.30
C GLY A 136 -18.97 11.29 -10.42
N LEU A 137 -17.73 11.45 -10.88
CA LEU A 137 -17.12 12.76 -11.16
C LEU A 137 -17.83 13.50 -12.31
N ALA A 138 -18.20 12.79 -13.37
CA ALA A 138 -18.95 13.37 -14.48
C ALA A 138 -20.33 13.88 -14.02
N ARG A 139 -21.07 13.07 -13.23
CA ARG A 139 -22.34 13.46 -12.63
C ARG A 139 -22.20 14.68 -11.72
N ALA A 140 -21.21 14.68 -10.82
CA ALA A 140 -20.95 15.80 -9.92
C ALA A 140 -20.64 17.10 -10.70
N LYS A 141 -19.91 16.98 -11.82
CA LYS A 141 -19.63 18.12 -12.72
C LYS A 141 -20.89 18.64 -13.41
N THR A 142 -21.78 17.77 -13.86
CA THR A 142 -23.07 18.13 -14.46
C THR A 142 -23.99 18.81 -13.44
N GLU A 143 -23.93 18.38 -12.17
CA GLU A 143 -24.66 19.01 -11.05
C GLU A 143 -24.02 20.33 -10.59
N GLY A 144 -22.97 20.83 -11.25
CA GLY A 144 -22.31 22.09 -10.91
C GLY A 144 -21.45 22.05 -9.63
N LYS A 145 -21.17 20.85 -9.09
CA LYS A 145 -20.29 20.70 -7.92
C LYS A 145 -18.87 21.02 -8.30
N LYS A 146 -18.22 21.93 -7.55
CA LYS A 146 -16.78 22.20 -7.71
C LYS A 146 -15.98 20.98 -7.23
N LEU A 147 -15.28 20.36 -8.17
CA LEU A 147 -14.38 19.22 -7.89
C LEU A 147 -12.98 19.73 -7.53
N GLY A 148 -12.27 18.99 -6.70
CA GLY A 148 -10.91 19.28 -6.30
C GLY A 148 -10.81 19.84 -4.89
N ARG A 149 -9.62 20.34 -4.55
CA ARG A 149 -9.36 20.93 -3.22
C ARG A 149 -10.18 22.21 -3.06
N PRO A 150 -10.93 22.37 -1.94
CA PRO A 150 -11.63 23.62 -1.66
C PRO A 150 -10.70 24.83 -1.76
N ALA A 151 -11.21 25.93 -2.28
CA ALA A 151 -10.45 27.17 -2.34
C ALA A 151 -10.14 27.66 -0.92
N ALA A 152 -8.91 28.09 -0.69
CA ALA A 152 -8.46 28.61 0.61
C ALA A 152 -8.89 30.09 0.76
N THR A 153 -10.22 30.32 0.83
CA THR A 153 -10.80 31.67 0.91
C THR A 153 -10.28 32.48 2.09
N ASP A 154 -10.08 31.85 3.24
CA ASP A 154 -9.50 32.49 4.42
C ASP A 154 -8.05 32.95 4.17
N THR A 155 -7.24 32.15 3.51
CA THR A 155 -5.87 32.53 3.14
C THR A 155 -5.86 33.76 2.21
N VAL A 156 -6.78 33.83 1.24
CA VAL A 156 -6.91 34.97 0.33
C VAL A 156 -7.22 36.20 1.14
N LYS A 157 -8.25 36.17 2.00
CA LYS A 157 -8.64 37.32 2.85
C LYS A 157 -7.46 37.84 3.69
N ARG A 158 -6.82 36.94 4.44
CA ARG A 158 -5.66 37.31 5.28
C ARG A 158 -4.53 37.94 4.50
N VAL A 159 -4.25 37.48 3.28
CA VAL A 159 -3.22 38.06 2.40
C VAL A 159 -3.65 39.46 1.90
N GLN A 160 -4.92 39.65 1.53
CA GLN A 160 -5.45 40.93 1.08
C GLN A 160 -5.49 41.95 2.23
N GLU A 161 -5.84 41.55 3.43
CA GLU A 161 -5.78 42.41 4.63
C GLU A 161 -4.33 42.85 4.93
N ALA A 162 -3.35 41.94 4.85
CA ALA A 162 -1.94 42.29 5.02
C ALA A 162 -1.46 43.28 3.95
N LYS A 163 -1.92 43.12 2.70
CA LYS A 163 -1.65 44.07 1.60
C LYS A 163 -2.29 45.44 1.86
N ALA A 164 -3.55 45.46 2.32
CA ALA A 164 -4.26 46.69 2.65
C ALA A 164 -3.58 47.47 3.81
N LYS A 165 -2.93 46.77 4.73
CA LYS A 165 -2.11 47.35 5.81
C LYS A 165 -0.76 47.90 5.32
N GLY A 166 -0.47 47.87 4.01
CA GLY A 166 0.78 48.36 3.42
C GLY A 166 2.00 47.44 3.64
N LEU A 167 1.81 46.20 4.05
CA LEU A 167 2.92 45.25 4.24
C LEU A 167 3.52 44.85 2.89
N SER A 168 4.85 44.69 2.83
CA SER A 168 5.47 44.03 1.68
C SER A 168 5.19 42.53 1.69
N GLN A 169 5.30 41.85 0.53
CA GLN A 169 5.07 40.43 0.41
C GLN A 169 5.93 39.59 1.38
N SER A 170 7.18 40.01 1.58
CA SER A 170 8.10 39.34 2.51
C SER A 170 7.69 39.51 3.96
N LYS A 171 7.25 40.71 4.37
CA LYS A 171 6.74 40.98 5.71
C LYS A 171 5.42 40.26 5.96
N ALA A 172 4.52 40.22 4.99
CA ALA A 172 3.27 39.51 5.07
C ALA A 172 3.50 37.98 5.20
N ALA A 173 4.52 37.41 4.54
CA ALA A 173 4.89 36.02 4.68
C ALA A 173 5.31 35.68 6.12
N LEU A 174 6.12 36.50 6.75
CA LEU A 174 6.56 36.34 8.14
C LEU A 174 5.40 36.51 9.13
N GLU A 175 4.60 37.54 8.98
CA GLU A 175 3.48 37.85 9.89
C GLU A 175 2.37 36.79 9.85
N LEU A 176 2.06 36.30 8.65
CA LEU A 176 0.99 35.31 8.46
C LEU A 176 1.46 33.85 8.62
N GLY A 177 2.77 33.59 8.76
CA GLY A 177 3.33 32.25 8.82
C GLY A 177 3.13 31.44 7.51
N LEU A 178 3.05 32.13 6.36
CA LEU A 178 2.80 31.55 5.06
C LEU A 178 4.05 31.60 4.18
N SER A 179 4.21 30.61 3.30
CA SER A 179 5.32 30.63 2.34
C SER A 179 5.19 31.78 1.34
N LEU A 180 6.33 32.38 0.92
CA LEU A 180 6.35 33.46 -0.04
C LEU A 180 5.65 33.12 -1.37
N PRO A 181 5.75 31.91 -1.94
CA PRO A 181 4.96 31.50 -3.09
C PRO A 181 3.44 31.55 -2.86
N THR A 182 2.98 31.20 -1.65
CA THR A 182 1.56 31.32 -1.27
C THR A 182 1.10 32.77 -1.23
N ILE A 183 1.90 33.65 -0.64
CA ILE A 183 1.63 35.11 -0.63
C ILE A 183 1.55 35.63 -2.05
N LYS A 184 2.56 35.38 -2.89
CA LYS A 184 2.61 35.86 -4.29
C LYS A 184 1.38 35.42 -5.09
N ARG A 185 0.95 34.16 -4.95
CA ARG A 185 -0.21 33.60 -5.64
C ARG A 185 -1.50 34.32 -5.27
N ASN A 186 -1.67 34.70 -4.01
CA ASN A 186 -2.88 35.35 -3.49
C ASN A 186 -2.81 36.89 -3.44
N TRP A 187 -1.67 37.48 -3.80
CA TRP A 187 -1.43 38.94 -3.69
C TRP A 187 -2.26 39.80 -4.63
N ASN A 188 -2.53 39.27 -5.83
CA ASN A 188 -3.24 40.01 -6.90
C ASN A 188 -4.64 39.41 -7.19
N ILE A 189 -5.14 38.52 -6.35
CA ILE A 189 -6.52 38.06 -6.49
C ILE A 189 -7.43 39.21 -6.09
N LYS A 190 -8.30 39.66 -7.01
CA LYS A 190 -9.37 40.60 -6.67
C LYS A 190 -10.47 39.80 -5.97
N GLU A 191 -11.00 40.31 -4.88
CA GLU A 191 -12.24 39.81 -4.30
C GLU A 191 -13.35 39.92 -5.35
N ALA A 192 -14.01 38.78 -5.64
CA ALA A 192 -15.17 38.73 -6.52
C ALA A 192 -16.43 39.13 -5.77
#